data_bc146f65cde50c5f9129cb6504d7758c
#
_entry.id   bc146f65cde50c5f9129cb6504d7758c
#
_cell.length_a   1.000
_cell.length_b   1.000
_cell.length_c   1.000
_cell.angle_alpha   90.00
_cell.angle_beta   90.00
_cell.angle_gamma   90.00
#
_symmetry.space_group_name_H-M   'P 1'
#
loop_
_entity.id
_entity.type
_entity.pdbx_description
1 polymer ?
#
loop_
_entity_poly.entity_id
_entity_poly.type
_entity_poly.pdbx_seq_one_letter_code
_entity_poly.pdbx_strand_id
1 'polypeptide(L)'
;MSELYDVLAPHYADFNGDVAYGRMADFVKASFDRHFNGKVSDVLDLGCGSGNMTFPLSALGYSMIGVDASEEMLAEARALPEGDRVLWLCQDMRSFELYGTVEGAVCTLDGINHLLTPKDVAACFSLVHNYLVPDGIFIFDVNSPYKFKEIYGNNSYVIENENAFCVWQNFYSPRSGRCHFAVDVFEEGEDGRYNRVSADREEQMYTEKKIRTMLEKAGFTLLSVTDDYTENEPCETTERLTFVARANKER
;
A
#
# COMPACT_ATOMS: atom_id res chain seq x y z
N MET A 1 0.36 -9.31 11.55
CA MET A 1 0.03 -8.15 10.69
C MET A 1 -1.42 -8.15 10.25
N SER A 2 -2.13 -9.23 10.43
CA SER A 2 -3.50 -9.43 9.97
C SER A 2 -4.58 -8.75 10.82
N GLU A 3 -4.49 -8.78 12.15
CA GLU A 3 -5.61 -8.46 13.05
C GLU A 3 -6.34 -7.13 12.79
N LEU A 4 -5.65 -6.03 12.44
CA LEU A 4 -6.34 -4.76 12.18
C LEU A 4 -7.15 -4.83 10.88
N TYR A 5 -6.56 -5.33 9.81
CA TYR A 5 -7.24 -5.42 8.53
C TYR A 5 -8.33 -6.48 8.51
N ASP A 6 -8.18 -7.55 9.29
CA ASP A 6 -9.21 -8.56 9.48
C ASP A 6 -10.45 -7.94 10.13
N VAL A 7 -10.25 -7.05 11.14
CA VAL A 7 -11.32 -6.29 11.81
C VAL A 7 -11.92 -5.22 10.88
N LEU A 8 -11.09 -4.56 10.06
CA LEU A 8 -11.55 -3.49 9.18
C LEU A 8 -12.14 -3.99 7.86
N ALA A 9 -11.82 -5.22 7.41
CA ALA A 9 -12.19 -5.71 6.10
C ALA A 9 -13.66 -5.45 5.72
N PRO A 10 -14.66 -5.72 6.58
CA PRO A 10 -16.08 -5.47 6.28
C PRO A 10 -16.43 -3.99 6.07
N HIS A 11 -15.63 -3.07 6.60
CA HIS A 11 -15.86 -1.62 6.60
C HIS A 11 -14.78 -0.85 5.85
N TYR A 12 -13.75 -1.53 5.36
CA TYR A 12 -12.55 -0.89 4.81
C TYR A 12 -12.84 0.02 3.61
N ALA A 13 -13.72 -0.40 2.73
CA ALA A 13 -14.12 0.39 1.56
C ALA A 13 -14.86 1.67 1.98
N ASP A 14 -15.74 1.60 3.00
CA ASP A 14 -16.51 2.73 3.49
C ASP A 14 -15.62 3.74 4.20
N PHE A 15 -14.66 3.28 5.02
CA PHE A 15 -13.75 4.13 5.75
C PHE A 15 -12.67 4.79 4.86
N ASN A 16 -12.44 4.27 3.65
CA ASN A 16 -11.50 4.79 2.67
C ASN A 16 -12.18 5.37 1.42
N GLY A 17 -13.46 5.73 1.51
CA GLY A 17 -14.26 6.23 0.39
C GLY A 17 -13.71 7.49 -0.30
N ASP A 18 -12.86 8.27 0.37
CA ASP A 18 -12.25 9.48 -0.16
C ASP A 18 -10.99 9.22 -1.02
N VAL A 19 -10.50 7.98 -1.10
CA VAL A 19 -9.29 7.65 -1.88
C VAL A 19 -9.59 7.63 -3.37
N ALA A 20 -8.91 8.47 -4.12
CA ALA A 20 -9.08 8.61 -5.57
C ALA A 20 -8.32 7.51 -6.35
N TYR A 21 -8.70 6.23 -6.19
CA TYR A 21 -8.03 5.09 -6.82
C TYR A 21 -7.92 5.20 -8.35
N GLY A 22 -8.93 5.77 -9.02
CA GLY A 22 -8.89 6.01 -10.47
C GLY A 22 -7.74 6.93 -10.86
N ARG A 23 -7.55 8.06 -10.14
CA ARG A 23 -6.43 8.98 -10.36
C ARG A 23 -5.07 8.30 -10.10
N MET A 24 -4.99 7.47 -9.06
CA MET A 24 -3.78 6.71 -8.76
C MET A 24 -3.46 5.73 -9.88
N ALA A 25 -4.45 5.02 -10.41
CA ALA A 25 -4.29 4.09 -11.53
C ALA A 25 -3.84 4.81 -12.81
N ASP A 26 -4.39 5.98 -13.10
CA ASP A 26 -3.97 6.82 -14.23
C ASP A 26 -2.50 7.27 -14.10
N PHE A 27 -2.07 7.67 -12.89
CA PHE A 27 -0.67 8.01 -12.60
C PHE A 27 0.25 6.81 -12.80
N VAL A 28 -0.13 5.63 -12.30
CA VAL A 28 0.62 4.38 -12.47
C VAL A 28 0.77 4.05 -13.95
N LYS A 29 -0.33 4.10 -14.71
CA LYS A 29 -0.31 3.87 -16.16
C LYS A 29 0.61 4.85 -16.88
N ALA A 30 0.48 6.15 -16.61
CA ALA A 30 1.32 7.17 -17.22
C ALA A 30 2.81 6.97 -16.90
N SER A 31 3.12 6.53 -15.67
CA SER A 31 4.49 6.22 -15.25
C SER A 31 5.05 5.00 -15.96
N PHE A 32 4.26 3.93 -16.13
CA PHE A 32 4.66 2.77 -16.93
C PHE A 32 4.90 3.14 -18.38
N ASP A 33 3.97 3.86 -19.01
CA ASP A 33 4.08 4.29 -20.42
C ASP A 33 5.31 5.19 -20.65
N ARG A 34 5.66 6.02 -19.67
CA ARG A 34 6.81 6.94 -19.74
C ARG A 34 8.16 6.25 -19.55
N HIS A 35 8.24 5.27 -18.68
CA HIS A 35 9.52 4.78 -18.15
C HIS A 35 9.86 3.35 -18.56
N PHE A 36 8.89 2.54 -18.96
CA PHE A 36 9.14 1.19 -19.46
C PHE A 36 9.23 1.15 -20.99
N ASN A 37 10.31 0.57 -21.50
CA ASN A 37 10.49 0.44 -22.93
C ASN A 37 9.82 -0.83 -23.47
N GLY A 38 8.55 -0.77 -23.71
CA GLY A 38 7.73 -1.89 -24.17
C GLY A 38 6.30 -1.78 -23.67
N LYS A 39 5.57 -2.88 -23.71
CA LYS A 39 4.22 -2.95 -23.14
C LYS A 39 4.29 -3.59 -21.76
N VAL A 40 3.79 -2.90 -20.74
CA VAL A 40 3.50 -3.51 -19.45
C VAL A 40 2.24 -4.36 -19.61
N SER A 41 2.32 -5.63 -19.27
CA SER A 41 1.22 -6.59 -19.33
C SER A 41 0.87 -7.16 -17.97
N ASP A 42 1.87 -7.66 -17.24
CA ASP A 42 1.72 -8.29 -15.95
C ASP A 42 2.16 -7.33 -14.83
N VAL A 43 1.30 -7.10 -13.86
CA VAL A 43 1.54 -6.17 -12.75
C VAL A 43 1.31 -6.86 -11.42
N LEU A 44 2.30 -6.77 -10.54
CA LEU A 44 2.21 -7.16 -9.13
C LEU A 44 1.64 -6.01 -8.31
N ASP A 45 0.58 -6.28 -7.56
CA ASP A 45 0.06 -5.39 -6.51
C ASP A 45 0.41 -5.98 -5.14
N LEU A 46 1.35 -5.36 -4.43
CA LEU A 46 1.94 -5.85 -3.20
C LEU A 46 1.34 -5.14 -1.98
N GLY A 47 0.71 -5.89 -1.08
CA GLY A 47 -0.16 -5.35 -0.05
C GLY A 47 -1.50 -4.91 -0.66
N CYS A 48 -2.08 -5.76 -1.52
CA CYS A 48 -3.24 -5.40 -2.34
C CYS A 48 -4.55 -5.26 -1.55
N GLY A 49 -4.61 -5.75 -0.32
CA GLY A 49 -5.80 -5.72 0.51
C GLY A 49 -7.01 -6.33 -0.18
N SER A 50 -8.15 -5.63 -0.12
CA SER A 50 -9.40 -6.01 -0.79
C SER A 50 -9.44 -5.66 -2.29
N GLY A 51 -8.30 -5.33 -2.91
CA GLY A 51 -8.18 -5.13 -4.35
C GLY A 51 -8.55 -3.74 -4.85
N ASN A 52 -8.71 -2.75 -3.97
CA ASN A 52 -9.14 -1.40 -4.33
C ASN A 52 -8.23 -0.71 -5.36
N MET A 53 -6.95 -1.04 -5.42
CA MET A 53 -6.04 -0.58 -6.47
C MET A 53 -5.91 -1.61 -7.61
N THR A 54 -5.98 -2.90 -7.28
CA THR A 54 -5.88 -4.00 -8.24
C THR A 54 -6.95 -3.91 -9.33
N PHE A 55 -8.23 -3.67 -8.97
CA PHE A 55 -9.32 -3.61 -9.94
C PHE A 55 -9.24 -2.42 -10.91
N PRO A 56 -8.96 -1.18 -10.48
CA PRO A 56 -8.71 -0.09 -11.42
C PRO A 56 -7.57 -0.37 -12.40
N LEU A 57 -6.48 -1.00 -11.95
CA LEU A 57 -5.38 -1.41 -12.84
C LEU A 57 -5.81 -2.52 -13.80
N SER A 58 -6.55 -3.52 -13.33
CA SER A 58 -7.14 -4.55 -14.19
C SER A 58 -8.06 -3.97 -15.26
N ALA A 59 -8.87 -2.97 -14.91
CA ALA A 59 -9.75 -2.26 -15.86
C ALA A 59 -8.97 -1.49 -16.95
N LEU A 60 -7.72 -1.07 -16.67
CA LEU A 60 -6.80 -0.50 -17.65
C LEU A 60 -6.16 -1.56 -18.57
N GLY A 61 -6.44 -2.85 -18.35
CA GLY A 61 -6.03 -3.96 -19.21
C GLY A 61 -4.75 -4.66 -18.75
N TYR A 62 -4.31 -4.45 -17.52
CA TYR A 62 -3.20 -5.21 -16.93
C TYR A 62 -3.68 -6.58 -16.41
N SER A 63 -2.84 -7.59 -16.57
CA SER A 63 -2.97 -8.88 -15.89
C SER A 63 -2.41 -8.72 -14.47
N MET A 64 -3.25 -8.90 -13.46
CA MET A 64 -2.92 -8.56 -12.08
C MET A 64 -2.56 -9.78 -11.24
N ILE A 65 -1.53 -9.63 -10.41
CA ILE A 65 -1.19 -10.55 -9.33
C ILE A 65 -1.29 -9.74 -8.03
N GLY A 66 -2.27 -10.07 -7.18
CA GLY A 66 -2.43 -9.46 -5.87
C GLY A 66 -1.77 -10.30 -4.78
N VAL A 67 -0.91 -9.69 -3.98
CA VAL A 67 -0.26 -10.32 -2.82
C VAL A 67 -0.64 -9.56 -1.56
N ASP A 68 -1.21 -10.24 -0.59
CA ASP A 68 -1.50 -9.70 0.75
C ASP A 68 -1.27 -10.76 1.82
N ALA A 69 -1.00 -10.35 3.05
CA ALA A 69 -0.81 -11.24 4.17
C ALA A 69 -2.12 -11.60 4.88
N SER A 70 -3.20 -10.86 4.65
CA SER A 70 -4.54 -11.09 5.22
C SER A 70 -5.37 -11.92 4.26
N GLU A 71 -5.75 -13.13 4.69
CA GLU A 71 -6.67 -13.98 3.94
C GLU A 71 -8.09 -13.39 3.91
N GLU A 72 -8.49 -12.67 4.96
CA GLU A 72 -9.77 -11.99 5.08
C GLU A 72 -9.91 -10.91 4.01
N MET A 73 -8.89 -10.06 3.85
CA MET A 73 -8.86 -9.04 2.79
C MET A 73 -8.91 -9.65 1.39
N LEU A 74 -8.18 -10.75 1.18
CA LEU A 74 -8.21 -11.46 -0.09
C LEU A 74 -9.55 -12.17 -0.34
N ALA A 75 -10.24 -12.61 0.71
CA ALA A 75 -11.59 -13.18 0.59
C ALA A 75 -12.59 -12.12 0.12
N GLU A 76 -12.54 -10.92 0.66
CA GLU A 76 -13.33 -9.77 0.18
C GLU A 76 -13.01 -9.46 -1.30
N ALA A 77 -11.74 -9.40 -1.67
CA ALA A 77 -11.33 -9.15 -3.06
C ALA A 77 -11.86 -10.22 -4.02
N ARG A 78 -11.78 -11.50 -3.65
CA ARG A 78 -12.29 -12.62 -4.47
C ARG A 78 -13.82 -12.61 -4.61
N ALA A 79 -14.54 -12.06 -3.63
CA ALA A 79 -16.00 -11.98 -3.65
C ALA A 79 -16.53 -10.91 -4.62
N LEU A 80 -15.70 -9.97 -5.05
CA LEU A 80 -16.09 -8.94 -6.00
C LEU A 80 -16.27 -9.50 -7.42
N PRO A 81 -17.12 -8.89 -8.27
CA PRO A 81 -17.50 -9.43 -9.59
C PRO A 81 -16.33 -9.77 -10.53
N GLU A 82 -15.19 -9.14 -10.36
CA GLU A 82 -13.98 -9.34 -11.18
C GLU A 82 -12.87 -10.10 -10.44
N GLY A 83 -13.17 -10.58 -9.23
CA GLY A 83 -12.19 -11.24 -8.35
C GLY A 83 -11.56 -12.50 -8.94
N ASP A 84 -12.27 -13.22 -9.81
CA ASP A 84 -11.79 -14.43 -10.50
C ASP A 84 -10.79 -14.16 -11.64
N ARG A 85 -10.61 -12.88 -12.05
CA ARG A 85 -9.68 -12.49 -13.10
C ARG A 85 -8.26 -12.18 -12.58
N VAL A 86 -8.09 -12.14 -11.27
CA VAL A 86 -6.84 -11.79 -10.60
C VAL A 86 -6.26 -13.01 -9.90
N LEU A 87 -4.95 -13.19 -10.01
CA LEU A 87 -4.25 -14.19 -9.20
C LEU A 87 -3.99 -13.63 -7.80
N TRP A 88 -4.72 -14.13 -6.80
CA TRP A 88 -4.57 -13.72 -5.41
C TRP A 88 -3.69 -14.71 -4.64
N LEU A 89 -2.65 -14.18 -3.97
CA LEU A 89 -1.68 -14.95 -3.20
C LEU A 89 -1.64 -14.45 -1.75
N CYS A 90 -2.01 -15.30 -0.80
CA CYS A 90 -1.88 -14.99 0.62
C CYS A 90 -0.42 -15.19 1.05
N GLN A 91 0.39 -14.13 0.99
CA GLN A 91 1.82 -14.16 1.28
C GLN A 91 2.30 -12.86 1.92
N ASP A 92 3.36 -12.96 2.71
CA ASP A 92 4.04 -11.81 3.32
C ASP A 92 4.95 -11.13 2.29
N MET A 93 4.86 -9.81 2.14
CA MET A 93 5.69 -9.03 1.21
C MET A 93 7.20 -9.12 1.48
N ARG A 94 7.61 -9.66 2.63
CA ARG A 94 9.02 -9.91 2.99
C ARG A 94 9.54 -11.25 2.49
N SER A 95 8.66 -12.13 2.00
CA SER A 95 9.01 -13.51 1.66
C SER A 95 8.12 -14.11 0.56
N PHE A 96 7.48 -13.28 -0.26
CA PHE A 96 6.60 -13.75 -1.32
C PHE A 96 7.39 -14.43 -2.46
N GLU A 97 6.71 -15.34 -3.15
CA GLU A 97 7.22 -16.06 -4.32
C GLU A 97 6.25 -15.98 -5.48
N LEU A 98 6.78 -15.73 -6.68
CA LEU A 98 6.05 -15.77 -7.94
C LEU A 98 6.64 -16.84 -8.86
N TYR A 99 5.83 -17.39 -9.75
CA TYR A 99 6.29 -18.37 -10.76
C TYR A 99 7.03 -17.75 -11.94
N GLY A 100 6.97 -16.44 -12.12
CA GLY A 100 7.58 -15.72 -13.24
C GLY A 100 7.93 -14.29 -12.85
N THR A 101 8.29 -13.50 -13.86
CA THR A 101 8.59 -12.08 -13.72
C THR A 101 7.44 -11.23 -14.24
N VAL A 102 7.36 -9.99 -13.77
CA VAL A 102 6.37 -8.97 -14.16
C VAL A 102 7.07 -7.72 -14.69
N GLU A 103 6.40 -6.95 -15.53
CA GLU A 103 6.95 -5.68 -16.03
C GLU A 103 6.74 -4.53 -15.04
N GLY A 104 5.66 -4.59 -14.26
CA GLY A 104 5.31 -3.57 -13.27
C GLY A 104 5.06 -4.15 -11.90
N ALA A 105 5.37 -3.38 -10.87
CA ALA A 105 4.98 -3.66 -9.51
C ALA A 105 4.47 -2.37 -8.85
N VAL A 106 3.43 -2.50 -8.03
CA VAL A 106 2.91 -1.40 -7.20
C VAL A 106 2.82 -1.85 -5.74
N CYS A 107 2.95 -0.88 -4.82
CA CYS A 107 2.66 -1.07 -3.40
C CYS A 107 2.09 0.24 -2.88
N THR A 108 0.77 0.33 -2.82
CA THR A 108 0.06 1.60 -2.60
C THR A 108 -0.49 1.73 -1.20
N LEU A 109 -0.86 2.96 -0.83
CA LEU A 109 -1.46 3.31 0.47
C LEU A 109 -0.63 2.82 1.65
N ASP A 110 0.62 3.36 1.70
CA ASP A 110 1.56 3.15 2.83
C ASP A 110 1.95 1.70 3.15
N GLY A 111 1.75 0.76 2.22
CA GLY A 111 2.15 -0.63 2.39
C GLY A 111 3.58 -0.80 2.91
N ILE A 112 4.52 0.03 2.46
CA ILE A 112 5.92 0.01 2.91
C ILE A 112 6.08 0.49 4.37
N ASN A 113 5.22 1.37 4.88
CA ASN A 113 5.28 1.82 6.27
C ASN A 113 4.99 0.71 7.30
N HIS A 114 4.32 -0.34 6.86
CA HIS A 114 4.04 -1.54 7.66
C HIS A 114 5.27 -2.43 7.90
N LEU A 115 6.32 -2.22 7.15
CA LEU A 115 7.61 -2.86 7.36
C LEU A 115 8.39 -2.08 8.43
N LEU A 116 8.33 -2.55 9.67
CA LEU A 116 8.79 -1.82 10.85
C LEU A 116 10.32 -1.69 10.96
N THR A 117 11.07 -2.42 10.15
CA THR A 117 12.55 -2.36 10.17
C THR A 117 13.14 -2.14 8.78
N PRO A 118 14.29 -1.45 8.68
CA PRO A 118 15.02 -1.34 7.41
C PRO A 118 15.40 -2.68 6.78
N LYS A 119 15.54 -3.74 7.60
CA LYS A 119 15.82 -5.11 7.11
C LYS A 119 14.61 -5.66 6.36
N ASP A 120 13.41 -5.44 6.87
CA ASP A 120 12.16 -5.90 6.23
C ASP A 120 11.93 -5.17 4.90
N VAL A 121 12.16 -3.84 4.87
CA VAL A 121 12.09 -3.06 3.61
C VAL A 121 13.12 -3.57 2.60
N ALA A 122 14.35 -3.85 3.03
CA ALA A 122 15.38 -4.37 2.13
C ALA A 122 15.02 -5.76 1.60
N ALA A 123 14.40 -6.64 2.41
CA ALA A 123 13.91 -7.94 1.96
C ALA A 123 12.80 -7.78 0.90
N CYS A 124 11.80 -6.94 1.17
CA CYS A 124 10.73 -6.61 0.24
C CYS A 124 11.27 -6.06 -1.08
N PHE A 125 12.10 -5.01 -1.04
CA PHE A 125 12.66 -4.41 -2.25
C PHE A 125 13.53 -5.39 -3.06
N SER A 126 14.30 -6.26 -2.38
CA SER A 126 15.09 -7.30 -3.06
C SER A 126 14.21 -8.31 -3.79
N LEU A 127 13.07 -8.69 -3.21
CA LEU A 127 12.13 -9.60 -3.86
C LEU A 127 11.42 -8.94 -5.02
N VAL A 128 10.95 -7.69 -4.86
CA VAL A 128 10.37 -6.91 -5.98
C VAL A 128 11.38 -6.80 -7.12
N HIS A 129 12.64 -6.46 -6.81
CA HIS A 129 13.70 -6.42 -7.81
C HIS A 129 13.89 -7.79 -8.48
N ASN A 130 13.88 -8.89 -7.71
CA ASN A 130 14.05 -10.25 -8.25
C ASN A 130 12.95 -10.61 -9.25
N TYR A 131 11.70 -10.24 -8.99
CA TYR A 131 10.55 -10.59 -9.83
C TYR A 131 10.22 -9.58 -10.94
N LEU A 132 10.81 -8.38 -10.94
CA LEU A 132 10.71 -7.49 -12.10
C LEU A 132 11.60 -7.98 -13.24
N VAL A 133 11.15 -7.80 -14.48
CA VAL A 133 11.99 -7.93 -15.67
C VAL A 133 13.10 -6.86 -15.68
N PRO A 134 14.18 -7.00 -16.52
CA PRO A 134 15.10 -5.89 -16.74
C PRO A 134 14.37 -4.61 -17.15
N ASP A 135 14.74 -3.48 -16.55
CA ASP A 135 14.08 -2.17 -16.71
C ASP A 135 12.62 -2.11 -16.22
N GLY A 136 12.10 -3.15 -15.54
CA GLY A 136 10.76 -3.14 -14.95
C GLY A 136 10.58 -2.04 -13.92
N ILE A 137 9.36 -1.57 -13.76
CA ILE A 137 9.04 -0.36 -12.95
C ILE A 137 8.35 -0.75 -11.66
N PHE A 138 8.85 -0.19 -10.55
CA PHE A 138 8.24 -0.28 -9.23
C PHE A 138 7.71 1.08 -8.80
N ILE A 139 6.42 1.16 -8.47
CA ILE A 139 5.74 2.37 -8.01
C ILE A 139 5.17 2.07 -6.62
N PHE A 140 5.51 2.90 -5.65
CA PHE A 140 5.00 2.75 -4.29
C PHE A 140 4.94 4.10 -3.59
N ASP A 141 4.23 4.15 -2.50
CA ASP A 141 4.19 5.33 -1.66
C ASP A 141 4.60 5.04 -0.22
N VAL A 142 4.91 6.11 0.49
CA VAL A 142 5.05 6.13 1.93
C VAL A 142 4.40 7.38 2.51
N ASN A 143 3.83 7.26 3.69
CA ASN A 143 3.42 8.40 4.49
C ASN A 143 4.64 9.24 4.85
N SER A 144 4.56 10.54 4.63
CA SER A 144 5.67 11.48 4.83
C SER A 144 5.98 11.72 6.31
N PRO A 145 7.16 12.27 6.62
CA PRO A 145 7.46 12.73 7.97
C PRO A 145 6.49 13.81 8.48
N TYR A 146 5.92 14.63 7.59
CA TYR A 146 4.89 15.62 7.94
C TYR A 146 3.63 14.92 8.45
N LYS A 147 3.12 13.93 7.69
CA LYS A 147 1.93 13.18 8.08
C LYS A 147 2.09 12.48 9.44
N PHE A 148 3.26 11.84 9.68
CA PHE A 148 3.52 11.18 10.96
C PHE A 148 3.55 12.15 12.14
N LYS A 149 4.08 13.36 11.97
CA LYS A 149 4.28 14.32 13.06
C LYS A 149 3.06 15.20 13.30
N GLU A 150 2.48 15.72 12.23
CA GLU A 150 1.47 16.77 12.30
C GLU A 150 0.04 16.21 12.16
N ILE A 151 -0.16 15.21 11.29
CA ILE A 151 -1.49 14.64 11.04
C ILE A 151 -1.75 13.49 12.01
N TYR A 152 -0.91 12.46 12.02
CA TYR A 152 -1.05 11.37 12.97
C TYR A 152 -0.79 11.86 14.40
N GLY A 153 0.42 12.31 14.69
CA GLY A 153 0.78 12.88 15.99
C GLY A 153 0.32 12.01 17.16
N ASN A 154 -0.45 12.62 18.06
CA ASN A 154 -1.20 11.96 19.13
C ASN A 154 -2.69 12.30 18.99
N ASN A 155 -3.18 12.36 17.78
CA ASN A 155 -4.56 12.72 17.45
C ASN A 155 -5.47 11.49 17.54
N SER A 156 -6.76 11.77 17.67
CA SER A 156 -7.82 10.76 17.60
C SER A 156 -8.83 11.18 16.55
N TYR A 157 -9.28 10.24 15.76
CA TYR A 157 -10.27 10.42 14.71
C TYR A 157 -11.48 9.54 14.99
N VAL A 158 -12.63 10.04 14.61
CA VAL A 158 -13.86 9.28 14.64
C VAL A 158 -14.42 9.24 13.23
N ILE A 159 -14.68 8.04 12.75
CA ILE A 159 -15.26 7.79 11.44
C ILE A 159 -16.56 7.05 11.68
N GLU A 160 -17.65 7.51 11.08
CA GLU A 160 -18.99 6.94 11.24
C GLU A 160 -19.57 6.62 9.87
N ASN A 161 -20.18 5.46 9.73
CA ASN A 161 -21.02 5.10 8.60
C ASN A 161 -22.41 4.65 9.11
N GLU A 162 -23.29 4.17 8.24
CA GLU A 162 -24.67 3.80 8.59
C GLU A 162 -24.77 2.73 9.69
N ASN A 163 -23.79 1.84 9.83
CA ASN A 163 -23.84 0.65 10.66
C ASN A 163 -22.68 0.50 11.65
N ALA A 164 -21.68 1.34 11.55
CA ALA A 164 -20.48 1.21 12.36
C ALA A 164 -19.89 2.58 12.74
N PHE A 165 -19.21 2.57 13.88
CA PHE A 165 -18.53 3.71 14.45
C PHE A 165 -17.08 3.30 14.76
N CYS A 166 -16.12 3.97 14.15
CA CYS A 166 -14.70 3.67 14.31
C CYS A 166 -14.02 4.79 15.12
N VAL A 167 -13.35 4.44 16.20
CA VAL A 167 -12.46 5.33 16.94
C VAL A 167 -11.02 4.94 16.63
N TRP A 168 -10.29 5.85 16.00
CA TRP A 168 -8.92 5.67 15.59
C TRP A 168 -8.00 6.58 16.39
N GLN A 169 -7.16 6.03 17.25
CA GLN A 169 -6.24 6.76 18.11
C GLN A 169 -4.79 6.53 17.67
N ASN A 170 -4.04 7.62 17.53
CA ASN A 170 -2.65 7.61 17.10
C ASN A 170 -1.71 7.94 18.24
N PHE A 171 -0.58 7.24 18.31
CA PHE A 171 0.48 7.47 19.31
C PHE A 171 1.83 7.48 18.59
N TYR A 172 2.25 8.66 18.13
CA TYR A 172 3.52 8.84 17.45
C TYR A 172 4.67 9.01 18.44
N SER A 173 5.74 8.26 18.25
CA SER A 173 6.98 8.36 19.02
C SER A 173 8.11 8.99 18.19
N PRO A 174 8.50 10.25 18.45
CA PRO A 174 9.61 10.89 17.73
C PRO A 174 10.95 10.17 17.89
N ARG A 175 11.15 9.43 18.99
CA ARG A 175 12.39 8.70 19.27
C ARG A 175 12.58 7.50 18.35
N SER A 176 11.54 6.72 18.11
CA SER A 176 11.58 5.53 17.25
C SER A 176 11.18 5.85 15.81
N GLY A 177 10.44 6.92 15.58
CA GLY A 177 9.77 7.21 14.32
C GLY A 177 8.60 6.29 14.04
N ARG A 178 8.04 5.62 15.06
CA ARG A 178 6.87 4.76 14.94
C ARG A 178 5.60 5.48 15.35
N CYS A 179 4.52 5.16 14.69
CA CYS A 179 3.18 5.46 15.12
C CYS A 179 2.46 4.16 15.47
N HIS A 180 1.92 4.07 16.67
CA HIS A 180 1.01 3.03 17.09
C HIS A 180 -0.41 3.53 16.88
N PHE A 181 -1.23 2.73 16.23
CA PHE A 181 -2.65 2.97 15.98
C PHE A 181 -3.46 2.00 16.82
N ALA A 182 -4.33 2.52 17.68
CA ALA A 182 -5.33 1.74 18.38
C ALA A 182 -6.69 2.04 17.73
N VAL A 183 -7.36 1.02 17.23
CA VAL A 183 -8.60 1.14 16.48
C VAL A 183 -9.69 0.32 17.17
N ASP A 184 -10.78 0.99 17.49
CA ASP A 184 -11.99 0.38 18.02
C ASP A 184 -13.12 0.55 17.00
N VAL A 185 -13.68 -0.56 16.53
CA VAL A 185 -14.88 -0.56 15.70
C VAL A 185 -16.07 -0.99 16.56
N PHE A 186 -17.13 -0.21 16.52
CA PHE A 186 -18.39 -0.48 17.20
C PHE A 186 -19.45 -0.74 16.14
N GLU A 187 -19.94 -1.96 16.05
CA GLU A 187 -20.97 -2.38 15.11
C GLU A 187 -22.33 -2.45 15.79
N GLU A 188 -23.35 -1.82 15.20
CA GLU A 188 -24.71 -1.86 15.75
C GLU A 188 -25.35 -3.21 15.43
N GLY A 189 -25.78 -3.91 16.46
CA GLY A 189 -26.55 -5.15 16.33
C GLY A 189 -28.05 -4.89 16.15
N GLU A 190 -28.78 -5.90 15.72
CA GLU A 190 -30.25 -5.85 15.51
C GLU A 190 -31.03 -5.41 16.77
N ASP A 191 -30.46 -5.57 17.96
CA ASP A 191 -31.06 -5.17 19.25
C ASP A 191 -30.69 -3.74 19.66
N GLY A 192 -30.02 -2.96 18.80
CA GLY A 192 -29.57 -1.60 19.07
C GLY A 192 -28.40 -1.50 20.04
N ARG A 193 -27.72 -2.61 20.32
CA ARG A 193 -26.48 -2.62 21.10
C ARG A 193 -25.28 -2.64 20.19
N TYR A 194 -24.17 -2.11 20.67
CA TYR A 194 -22.92 -2.10 19.94
C TYR A 194 -22.00 -3.25 20.38
N ASN A 195 -21.51 -4.01 19.41
CA ASN A 195 -20.39 -4.92 19.59
C ASN A 195 -19.09 -4.16 19.33
N ARG A 196 -18.16 -4.21 20.28
CA ARG A 196 -16.83 -3.60 20.10
C ARG A 196 -15.84 -4.64 19.68
N VAL A 197 -15.14 -4.38 18.58
CA VAL A 197 -13.95 -5.11 18.15
C VAL A 197 -12.77 -4.14 18.18
N SER A 198 -11.66 -4.57 18.77
CA SER A 198 -10.47 -3.73 18.90
C SER A 198 -9.30 -4.39 18.19
N ALA A 199 -8.51 -3.57 17.50
CA ALA A 199 -7.24 -4.00 16.93
C ALA A 199 -6.21 -2.89 17.05
N ASP A 200 -4.93 -3.26 17.00
CA ASP A 200 -3.84 -2.31 17.03
C ASP A 200 -2.78 -2.64 15.98
N ARG A 201 -1.96 -1.63 15.65
CA ARG A 201 -0.98 -1.72 14.63
C ARG A 201 0.11 -0.67 14.77
N GLU A 202 1.26 -0.95 14.22
CA GLU A 202 2.36 0.02 14.12
C GLU A 202 2.75 0.28 12.66
N GLU A 203 3.11 1.53 12.39
CA GLU A 203 3.81 1.93 11.18
C GLU A 203 5.14 2.59 11.50
N GLN A 204 6.11 2.43 10.60
CA GLN A 204 7.42 3.06 10.68
C GLN A 204 7.53 4.22 9.69
N MET A 205 7.89 5.39 10.21
CA MET A 205 8.22 6.54 9.39
C MET A 205 9.55 6.32 8.65
N TYR A 206 9.53 6.50 7.33
CA TYR A 206 10.72 6.53 6.50
C TYR A 206 10.89 7.91 5.84
N THR A 207 12.08 8.47 5.91
CA THR A 207 12.39 9.69 5.16
C THR A 207 12.70 9.33 3.71
N GLU A 208 12.45 10.26 2.77
CA GLU A 208 12.82 10.11 1.36
C GLU A 208 14.27 9.63 1.19
N LYS A 209 15.21 10.26 1.92
CA LYS A 209 16.63 9.88 1.88
C LYS A 209 16.88 8.43 2.26
N LYS A 210 16.17 7.89 3.27
CA LYS A 210 16.29 6.47 3.67
C LYS A 210 15.76 5.56 2.57
N ILE A 211 14.58 5.86 2.03
CA ILE A 211 13.97 5.09 0.94
C ILE A 211 14.90 5.07 -0.28
N ARG A 212 15.41 6.23 -0.71
CA ARG A 212 16.37 6.34 -1.82
C ARG A 212 17.58 5.42 -1.62
N THR A 213 18.19 5.47 -0.44
CA THR A 213 19.34 4.61 -0.12
C THR A 213 18.99 3.11 -0.13
N MET A 214 17.79 2.73 0.33
CA MET A 214 17.35 1.33 0.32
C MET A 214 17.05 0.83 -1.08
N LEU A 215 16.45 1.66 -1.95
CA LEU A 215 16.24 1.36 -3.37
C LEU A 215 17.55 1.13 -4.12
N GLU A 216 18.52 2.04 -3.94
CA GLU A 216 19.84 1.93 -4.57
C GLU A 216 20.54 0.61 -4.17
N LYS A 217 20.50 0.25 -2.89
CA LYS A 217 21.06 -1.02 -2.39
C LYS A 217 20.35 -2.26 -2.91
N ALA A 218 19.07 -2.16 -3.20
CA ALA A 218 18.28 -3.25 -3.76
C ALA A 218 18.40 -3.34 -5.30
N GLY A 219 19.17 -2.47 -5.94
CA GLY A 219 19.42 -2.52 -7.39
C GLY A 219 18.47 -1.67 -8.22
N PHE A 220 17.80 -0.69 -7.62
CA PHE A 220 16.91 0.23 -8.34
C PHE A 220 17.59 1.57 -8.66
N THR A 221 17.19 2.16 -9.79
CA THR A 221 17.38 3.59 -10.07
C THR A 221 16.09 4.31 -9.75
N LEU A 222 16.13 5.28 -8.83
CA LEU A 222 14.99 6.16 -8.55
C LEU A 222 14.82 7.16 -9.71
N LEU A 223 13.62 7.19 -10.29
CA LEU A 223 13.26 8.03 -11.44
C LEU A 223 12.59 9.33 -10.99
N SER A 224 11.63 9.24 -10.07
CA SER A 224 10.95 10.40 -9.50
C SER A 224 10.46 10.16 -8.08
N VAL A 225 10.27 11.26 -7.35
CA VAL A 225 9.49 11.33 -6.11
C VAL A 225 8.49 12.48 -6.29
N THR A 226 7.22 12.22 -6.05
CA THR A 226 6.15 13.20 -6.26
C THR A 226 5.26 13.35 -5.03
N ASP A 227 4.51 14.45 -4.99
CA ASP A 227 3.49 14.70 -3.98
C ASP A 227 2.24 13.89 -4.31
N ASP A 228 1.95 12.91 -3.49
CA ASP A 228 0.87 11.94 -3.72
C ASP A 228 1.02 11.31 -5.12
N TYR A 229 -0.06 10.90 -5.76
CA TYR A 229 -0.07 10.41 -7.15
C TYR A 229 -0.31 11.57 -8.13
N THR A 230 0.58 12.57 -8.13
CA THR A 230 0.56 13.73 -9.02
C THR A 230 1.91 13.93 -9.72
N GLU A 231 1.99 14.90 -10.62
CA GLU A 231 3.25 15.32 -11.25
C GLU A 231 4.00 16.41 -10.44
N ASN A 232 3.45 16.83 -9.30
CA ASN A 232 4.05 17.88 -8.47
C ASN A 232 5.24 17.36 -7.67
N GLU A 233 6.23 18.21 -7.48
CA GLU A 233 7.31 17.94 -6.51
C GLU A 233 6.78 17.98 -5.07
N PRO A 234 7.32 17.16 -4.17
CA PRO A 234 6.96 17.21 -2.76
C PRO A 234 7.28 18.57 -2.13
N CYS A 235 6.46 19.01 -1.20
CA CYS A 235 6.66 20.21 -0.39
C CYS A 235 6.69 19.87 1.11
N GLU A 236 6.84 20.89 1.96
CA GLU A 236 6.94 20.69 3.42
C GLU A 236 5.68 20.08 4.04
N THR A 237 4.52 20.25 3.40
CA THR A 237 3.21 19.75 3.85
C THR A 237 2.72 18.55 3.07
N THR A 238 3.53 17.98 2.19
CA THR A 238 3.20 16.73 1.48
C THR A 238 2.93 15.63 2.49
N GLU A 239 1.76 15.01 2.40
CA GLU A 239 1.37 13.91 3.30
C GLU A 239 1.84 12.53 2.82
N ARG A 240 1.90 12.33 1.51
CA ARG A 240 2.26 11.07 0.86
C ARG A 240 3.33 11.29 -0.20
N LEU A 241 4.43 10.57 -0.09
CA LEU A 241 5.51 10.59 -1.08
C LEU A 241 5.35 9.38 -1.99
N THR A 242 5.15 9.61 -3.29
CA THR A 242 5.08 8.54 -4.29
C THR A 242 6.42 8.41 -5.01
N PHE A 243 6.93 7.19 -5.06
CA PHE A 243 8.21 6.83 -5.65
C PHE A 243 8.00 6.05 -6.94
N VAL A 244 8.74 6.41 -7.99
CA VAL A 244 8.84 5.64 -9.23
C VAL A 244 10.29 5.20 -9.38
N ALA A 245 10.53 3.89 -9.44
CA ALA A 245 11.86 3.32 -9.51
C ALA A 245 11.94 2.26 -10.61
N ARG A 246 13.12 2.10 -11.22
CA ARG A 246 13.39 1.14 -12.29
C ARG A 246 14.40 0.11 -11.83
N ALA A 247 14.11 -1.16 -12.07
CA ALA A 247 15.01 -2.27 -11.77
C ALA A 247 16.24 -2.28 -12.71
N ASN A 248 17.44 -2.18 -12.11
CA ASN A 248 18.70 -2.27 -12.86
C ASN A 248 19.10 -3.75 -12.94
N LYS A 249 18.80 -4.40 -14.05
CA LYS A 249 19.22 -5.77 -14.34
C LYS A 249 19.94 -5.82 -15.68
N GLU A 250 20.97 -6.64 -15.76
CA GLU A 250 21.54 -6.99 -17.05
C GLU A 250 20.53 -7.83 -17.85
N ARG A 251 20.45 -7.56 -19.14
CA ARG A 251 19.54 -8.25 -20.08
C ARG A 251 20.05 -9.65 -20.42
#